data_adbf90e1ea41441c5d548e60311e2660
#
_entry.id   adbf90e1ea41441c5d548e60311e2660
#
_cell.length_a   1.000
_cell.length_b   1.000
_cell.length_c   1.000
_cell.angle_alpha   90.00
_cell.angle_beta   90.00
_cell.angle_gamma   90.00
#
_symmetry.space_group_name_H-M   'P 1'
#
loop_
_entity.id
_entity.type
_entity.pdbx_description
1 polymer ?
#
loop_
_entity_poly.entity_id
_entity_poly.type
_entity_poly.pdbx_seq_one_letter_code
_entity_poly.pdbx_strand_id
1 'polypeptide(L)'
;REELDQCIGEVPGDNRTALFRIDIIEIPISNPSESRIVSSPTVFADPESGALGGLWTGGDHGDNSQETSRTDQCHDITVFPSSNIAAGACSGNGILFDISDPYNPTRLDVVTDVGFAYWHSATFNNDGTKVIFTDEWGGGGRARCRAWDPIDWGADAIYDIVDNKLEFRSHYKMPAPQLETENCVAHNGSIIPIPNRDIFVQAWYCLLYT
;
A
#
# COMPACT_ATOMS: atom_id res chain seq x y z
N ARG A 1 16.36 13.91 10.17
CA ARG A 1 15.09 14.66 9.90
C ARG A 1 15.16 16.11 10.38
N GLU A 2 15.94 16.40 11.42
CA GLU A 2 16.10 17.77 11.97
C GLU A 2 16.79 18.74 11.00
N GLU A 3 17.44 18.23 9.95
CA GLU A 3 18.15 19.05 8.94
C GLU A 3 17.28 19.37 7.71
N LEU A 4 16.04 18.87 7.65
CA LEU A 4 15.11 19.11 6.55
C LEU A 4 14.08 20.16 6.97
N ASP A 5 14.40 21.43 6.79
CA ASP A 5 13.57 22.59 7.18
C ASP A 5 12.11 22.56 6.67
N GLN A 6 11.78 21.65 5.75
CA GLN A 6 10.46 21.54 5.15
C GLN A 6 9.74 20.23 5.50
N CYS A 7 10.36 19.34 6.28
CA CYS A 7 9.76 18.07 6.66
C CYS A 7 9.22 18.17 8.09
N ILE A 8 8.01 18.64 8.22
CA ILE A 8 7.30 18.71 9.50
C ILE A 8 6.29 17.55 9.60
N GLY A 9 5.94 17.18 10.83
CA GLY A 9 4.92 16.19 11.11
C GLY A 9 3.51 16.69 10.77
N GLU A 10 2.52 16.13 11.41
CA GLU A 10 1.13 16.56 11.27
C GLU A 10 0.92 17.91 11.95
N VAL A 11 0.73 18.96 11.17
CA VAL A 11 0.30 20.27 11.65
C VAL A 11 -0.94 20.69 10.87
N PRO A 12 -2.12 20.68 11.49
CA PRO A 12 -3.36 21.04 10.82
C PRO A 12 -3.27 22.43 10.18
N GLY A 13 -3.65 22.52 8.90
CA GLY A 13 -3.63 23.78 8.15
C GLY A 13 -2.25 24.24 7.69
N ASP A 14 -1.19 23.48 7.95
CA ASP A 14 0.16 23.76 7.42
C ASP A 14 0.42 22.89 6.18
N ASN A 15 0.59 23.52 5.03
CA ASN A 15 0.85 22.86 3.74
C ASN A 15 2.26 22.20 3.67
N ARG A 16 3.12 22.41 4.68
CA ARG A 16 4.42 21.74 4.80
C ARG A 16 4.31 20.40 5.53
N THR A 17 3.12 20.03 6.02
CA THR A 17 2.90 18.72 6.66
C THR A 17 3.36 17.60 5.74
N ALA A 18 4.29 16.76 6.23
CA ALA A 18 4.88 15.66 5.46
C ALA A 18 4.01 14.39 5.44
N LEU A 19 3.00 14.32 6.31
CA LEU A 19 2.02 13.23 6.38
C LEU A 19 0.77 13.56 5.57
N PHE A 20 -0.04 12.54 5.29
CA PHE A 20 -1.35 12.63 4.60
C PHE A 20 -1.28 13.16 3.16
N ARG A 21 -0.16 13.02 2.52
CA ARG A 21 0.04 13.41 1.12
C ARG A 21 0.97 12.43 0.41
N ILE A 22 0.98 12.53 -0.91
CA ILE A 22 2.03 11.94 -1.75
C ILE A 22 2.78 13.07 -2.46
N ASP A 23 4.04 12.85 -2.80
CA ASP A 23 4.83 13.83 -3.55
C ASP A 23 4.97 13.37 -5.01
N ILE A 24 4.68 14.26 -5.94
CA ILE A 24 4.90 14.05 -7.37
C ILE A 24 6.23 14.69 -7.73
N ILE A 25 7.16 13.86 -8.19
CA ILE A 25 8.52 14.28 -8.52
C ILE A 25 8.69 14.25 -10.04
N GLU A 26 8.97 15.39 -10.63
CA GLU A 26 9.41 15.46 -12.02
C GLU A 26 10.91 15.19 -12.10
N ILE A 27 11.29 14.25 -12.97
CA ILE A 27 12.69 13.85 -13.19
C ILE A 27 13.01 14.11 -14.67
N PRO A 28 13.70 15.22 -15.03
CA PRO A 28 14.12 15.46 -16.41
C PRO A 28 15.14 14.41 -16.87
N ILE A 29 14.81 13.64 -17.91
CA ILE A 29 15.67 12.55 -18.41
C ILE A 29 17.04 13.09 -18.87
N SER A 30 17.07 14.28 -19.48
CA SER A 30 18.31 14.91 -19.96
C SER A 30 19.19 15.49 -18.85
N ASN A 31 18.60 15.81 -17.69
CA ASN A 31 19.32 16.36 -16.54
C ASN A 31 18.63 15.96 -15.22
N PRO A 32 18.86 14.73 -14.72
CA PRO A 32 18.23 14.24 -13.48
C PRO A 32 18.56 15.07 -12.22
N SER A 33 19.62 15.88 -12.26
CA SER A 33 19.97 16.79 -11.15
C SER A 33 18.97 17.95 -10.97
N GLU A 34 18.10 18.19 -11.94
CA GLU A 34 17.01 19.17 -11.88
C GLU A 34 15.69 18.56 -11.37
N SER A 35 15.73 17.36 -10.81
CA SER A 35 14.53 16.74 -10.20
C SER A 35 13.98 17.63 -9.10
N ARG A 36 12.65 17.76 -9.10
CA ARG A 36 11.95 18.59 -8.12
C ARG A 36 10.56 18.02 -7.82
N ILE A 37 10.06 18.30 -6.63
CA ILE A 37 8.65 18.09 -6.30
C ILE A 37 7.83 19.14 -7.08
N VAL A 38 6.87 18.69 -7.88
CA VAL A 38 6.00 19.54 -8.67
C VAL A 38 4.60 19.67 -8.08
N SER A 39 4.17 18.73 -7.27
CA SER A 39 2.90 18.72 -6.56
C SER A 39 2.97 17.83 -5.33
N SER A 40 2.13 18.10 -4.33
CA SER A 40 2.02 17.31 -3.09
C SER A 40 0.55 17.18 -2.68
N PRO A 41 -0.28 16.46 -3.46
CA PRO A 41 -1.71 16.36 -3.18
C PRO A 41 -2.01 15.58 -1.89
N THR A 42 -2.98 16.09 -1.13
CA THR A 42 -3.46 15.52 0.14
C THR A 42 -4.50 14.44 -0.12
N VAL A 43 -4.08 13.35 -0.75
CA VAL A 43 -4.98 12.28 -1.25
C VAL A 43 -5.72 11.51 -0.14
N PHE A 44 -5.30 11.65 1.13
CA PHE A 44 -5.97 11.02 2.27
C PHE A 44 -7.03 11.91 2.91
N ALA A 45 -7.12 13.17 2.51
CA ALA A 45 -8.06 14.11 3.11
C ALA A 45 -9.51 13.63 2.94
N ASP A 46 -10.32 13.91 3.95
CA ASP A 46 -11.76 13.74 3.87
C ASP A 46 -12.34 14.78 2.89
N PRO A 47 -13.07 14.37 1.86
CA PRO A 47 -13.54 15.27 0.81
C PRO A 47 -14.61 16.27 1.28
N GLU A 48 -15.30 15.99 2.38
CA GLU A 48 -16.38 16.85 2.90
C GLU A 48 -15.84 17.87 3.91
N SER A 49 -15.05 17.41 4.87
CA SER A 49 -14.54 18.26 5.95
C SER A 49 -13.19 18.89 5.65
N GLY A 50 -12.43 18.33 4.69
CA GLY A 50 -11.05 18.72 4.39
C GLY A 50 -10.03 18.27 5.45
N ALA A 51 -10.43 17.46 6.42
CA ALA A 51 -9.52 16.91 7.42
C ALA A 51 -8.47 16.04 6.75
N LEU A 52 -7.16 16.30 6.99
CA LEU A 52 -6.07 15.60 6.31
C LEU A 52 -6.07 14.09 6.57
N GLY A 53 -6.38 13.68 7.79
CA GLY A 53 -6.49 12.26 8.19
C GLY A 53 -7.89 11.70 7.96
N GLY A 54 -8.44 11.78 6.76
CA GLY A 54 -9.79 11.34 6.40
C GLY A 54 -9.95 9.84 6.17
N LEU A 55 -8.90 9.03 6.35
CA LEU A 55 -8.92 7.57 6.18
C LEU A 55 -8.76 6.85 7.53
N TRP A 56 -8.29 5.59 7.50
CA TRP A 56 -8.18 4.80 8.72
C TRP A 56 -7.29 5.46 9.77
N THR A 57 -7.80 5.60 10.98
CA THR A 57 -7.12 6.33 12.08
C THR A 57 -6.17 5.46 12.90
N GLY A 58 -6.07 4.18 12.56
CA GLY A 58 -5.32 3.18 13.32
C GLY A 58 -6.16 2.48 14.39
N GLY A 59 -5.70 1.32 14.83
CA GLY A 59 -6.34 0.50 15.85
C GLY A 59 -7.03 -0.74 15.30
N ASP A 60 -7.85 -1.37 16.13
CA ASP A 60 -8.60 -2.58 15.80
C ASP A 60 -9.88 -2.25 15.02
N HIS A 61 -10.25 -3.13 14.08
CA HIS A 61 -11.53 -3.07 13.38
C HIS A 61 -12.69 -3.75 14.15
N GLY A 62 -12.43 -4.25 15.35
CA GLY A 62 -13.36 -5.00 16.19
C GLY A 62 -12.83 -6.39 16.55
N ASP A 63 -13.71 -7.25 17.09
CA ASP A 63 -13.35 -8.60 17.51
C ASP A 63 -12.76 -9.43 16.36
N ASN A 64 -11.69 -10.17 16.62
CA ASN A 64 -10.96 -11.02 15.68
C ASN A 64 -10.31 -10.27 14.50
N SER A 65 -10.02 -8.99 14.65
CA SER A 65 -9.26 -8.19 13.70
C SER A 65 -7.82 -7.96 14.16
N GLN A 66 -6.98 -7.48 13.22
CA GLN A 66 -5.65 -6.97 13.56
C GLN A 66 -5.68 -5.52 14.01
N GLU A 67 -4.72 -5.15 14.86
CA GLU A 67 -4.36 -3.75 15.05
C GLU A 67 -3.70 -3.25 13.75
N THR A 68 -4.45 -2.44 13.01
CA THR A 68 -4.03 -1.89 11.71
C THR A 68 -3.41 -0.52 11.89
N SER A 69 -2.30 -0.26 11.22
CA SER A 69 -1.62 1.04 11.25
C SER A 69 -2.51 2.16 10.73
N ARG A 70 -2.26 3.37 11.21
CA ARG A 70 -2.93 4.59 10.70
C ARG A 70 -2.54 4.84 9.24
N THR A 71 -3.49 5.33 8.44
CA THR A 71 -3.24 5.77 7.07
C THR A 71 -2.77 7.22 7.05
N ASP A 72 -1.47 7.42 7.14
CA ASP A 72 -0.84 8.74 7.13
C ASP A 72 0.26 8.89 6.06
N GLN A 73 0.64 7.78 5.45
CA GLN A 73 1.63 7.69 4.36
C GLN A 73 1.38 6.44 3.52
N CYS A 74 1.87 6.41 2.28
CA CYS A 74 1.99 5.17 1.52
C CYS A 74 3.38 4.59 1.69
N HIS A 75 3.46 3.28 1.91
CA HIS A 75 4.73 2.55 1.87
C HIS A 75 5.16 2.32 0.43
N ASP A 76 4.20 1.97 -0.44
CA ASP A 76 4.44 1.70 -1.85
C ASP A 76 3.30 2.27 -2.71
N ILE A 77 3.68 2.82 -3.88
CA ILE A 77 2.75 3.24 -4.92
C ILE A 77 3.26 2.69 -6.24
N THR A 78 2.43 1.87 -6.89
CA THR A 78 2.72 1.37 -8.24
C THR A 78 1.78 2.00 -9.25
N VAL A 79 2.25 2.18 -10.49
CA VAL A 79 1.47 2.82 -11.55
C VAL A 79 1.18 1.85 -12.68
N PHE A 80 0.00 1.98 -13.30
CA PHE A 80 -0.38 1.28 -14.52
C PHE A 80 -0.79 2.32 -15.60
N PRO A 81 0.21 2.88 -16.32
CA PRO A 81 0.02 4.06 -17.17
C PRO A 81 -0.98 3.87 -18.31
N SER A 82 -1.08 2.65 -18.86
CA SER A 82 -2.00 2.36 -19.99
C SER A 82 -3.48 2.54 -19.64
N SER A 83 -3.82 2.47 -18.35
CA SER A 83 -5.18 2.72 -17.85
C SER A 83 -5.30 4.00 -17.02
N ASN A 84 -4.24 4.80 -16.93
CA ASN A 84 -4.17 6.01 -16.11
C ASN A 84 -4.54 5.78 -14.63
N ILE A 85 -4.14 4.65 -14.08
CA ILE A 85 -4.38 4.33 -12.67
C ILE A 85 -3.08 4.07 -11.91
N ALA A 86 -3.13 4.28 -10.60
CA ALA A 86 -2.11 3.85 -9.67
C ALA A 86 -2.76 3.17 -8.46
N ALA A 87 -2.01 2.31 -7.79
CA ALA A 87 -2.44 1.67 -6.55
C ALA A 87 -1.43 1.96 -5.45
N GLY A 88 -1.91 2.38 -4.30
CA GLY A 88 -1.11 2.67 -3.11
C GLY A 88 -1.40 1.69 -1.98
N ALA A 89 -0.36 1.08 -1.43
CA ALA A 89 -0.41 0.38 -0.15
C ALA A 89 -0.02 1.39 0.94
N CYS A 90 -1.02 1.91 1.65
CA CYS A 90 -0.86 3.12 2.44
C CYS A 90 -1.10 2.86 3.93
N SER A 91 -0.24 2.04 4.53
CA SER A 91 -0.26 1.70 5.97
C SER A 91 -1.57 1.05 6.44
N GLY A 92 -2.66 1.80 6.53
CA GLY A 92 -3.96 1.32 6.99
C GLY A 92 -4.97 1.01 5.87
N ASN A 93 -4.67 1.37 4.62
CA ASN A 93 -5.58 1.23 3.49
C ASN A 93 -4.88 0.83 2.19
N GLY A 94 -5.58 0.07 1.35
CA GLY A 94 -5.32 0.00 -0.07
C GLY A 94 -6.10 1.11 -0.80
N ILE A 95 -5.45 1.81 -1.73
CA ILE A 95 -6.04 2.96 -2.41
C ILE A 95 -5.84 2.83 -3.92
N LEU A 96 -6.90 3.11 -4.69
CA LEU A 96 -6.84 3.27 -6.13
C LEU A 96 -6.88 4.74 -6.49
N PHE A 97 -5.98 5.18 -7.37
CA PHE A 97 -5.87 6.56 -7.83
C PHE A 97 -6.13 6.67 -9.33
N ASP A 98 -6.77 7.78 -9.74
CA ASP A 98 -6.73 8.30 -11.09
C ASP A 98 -5.46 9.15 -11.25
N ILE A 99 -4.66 8.84 -12.25
CA ILE A 99 -3.45 9.57 -12.64
C ILE A 99 -3.54 10.10 -14.07
N SER A 100 -4.73 10.29 -14.62
CA SER A 100 -4.94 10.91 -15.94
C SER A 100 -4.34 12.31 -16.03
N ASP A 101 -4.38 13.07 -14.93
CA ASP A 101 -3.49 14.21 -14.68
C ASP A 101 -2.40 13.80 -13.68
N PRO A 102 -1.18 13.48 -14.13
CA PRO A 102 -0.12 13.00 -13.24
C PRO A 102 0.35 14.05 -12.23
N TYR A 103 0.03 15.33 -12.42
CA TYR A 103 0.35 16.37 -11.45
C TYR A 103 -0.69 16.51 -10.34
N ASN A 104 -1.90 15.99 -10.55
CA ASN A 104 -3.01 16.08 -9.61
C ASN A 104 -3.74 14.74 -9.50
N PRO A 105 -3.07 13.66 -9.02
CA PRO A 105 -3.73 12.39 -8.81
C PRO A 105 -4.89 12.54 -7.83
N THR A 106 -5.99 11.83 -8.12
CA THR A 106 -7.19 11.83 -7.28
C THR A 106 -7.53 10.41 -6.82
N ARG A 107 -8.15 10.30 -5.65
CA ARG A 107 -8.56 9.01 -5.11
C ARG A 107 -9.85 8.53 -5.77
N LEU A 108 -9.82 7.37 -6.41
CA LEU A 108 -10.96 6.68 -7.00
C LEU A 108 -11.69 5.80 -6.00
N ASP A 109 -10.91 5.02 -5.24
CA ASP A 109 -11.46 4.09 -4.27
C ASP A 109 -10.49 3.82 -3.12
N VAL A 110 -11.03 3.30 -2.02
CA VAL A 110 -10.28 2.97 -0.81
C VAL A 110 -10.87 1.70 -0.20
N VAL A 111 -10.00 0.79 0.21
CA VAL A 111 -10.39 -0.45 0.88
C VAL A 111 -9.65 -0.64 2.20
N THR A 112 -10.28 -1.38 3.10
CA THR A 112 -9.71 -1.88 4.34
C THR A 112 -9.75 -3.40 4.35
N ASP A 113 -8.89 -4.02 5.14
CA ASP A 113 -8.95 -5.45 5.44
C ASP A 113 -8.71 -5.62 6.95
N VAL A 114 -9.65 -6.25 7.63
CA VAL A 114 -9.60 -6.43 9.08
C VAL A 114 -8.48 -7.39 9.53
N GLY A 115 -7.97 -8.20 8.60
CA GLY A 115 -6.84 -9.09 8.81
C GLY A 115 -5.48 -8.44 8.54
N PHE A 116 -5.44 -7.20 8.02
CA PHE A 116 -4.19 -6.51 7.67
C PHE A 116 -3.73 -5.59 8.80
N ALA A 117 -2.47 -5.73 9.19
CA ALA A 117 -1.80 -4.81 10.12
C ALA A 117 -1.14 -3.64 9.39
N TYR A 118 -0.54 -3.90 8.22
CA TYR A 118 0.24 -2.90 7.49
C TYR A 118 0.19 -3.14 5.98
N TRP A 119 -0.54 -2.29 5.27
CA TRP A 119 -0.58 -2.28 3.81
C TRP A 119 0.77 -1.84 3.25
N HIS A 120 1.52 -2.80 2.70
CA HIS A 120 2.93 -2.65 2.41
C HIS A 120 3.24 -2.44 0.93
N SER A 121 2.80 -3.35 0.06
CA SER A 121 3.03 -3.22 -1.38
C SER A 121 1.77 -3.42 -2.20
N ALA A 122 1.76 -2.85 -3.40
CA ALA A 122 0.69 -2.97 -4.38
C ALA A 122 1.27 -3.40 -5.72
N THR A 123 0.67 -4.39 -6.40
CA THR A 123 1.13 -4.88 -7.70
C THR A 123 -0.03 -5.16 -8.61
N PHE A 124 -0.09 -4.50 -9.77
CA PHE A 124 -1.08 -4.80 -10.81
C PHE A 124 -0.75 -6.11 -11.53
N ASN A 125 -1.79 -6.80 -12.02
CA ASN A 125 -1.61 -7.87 -12.99
C ASN A 125 -1.25 -7.31 -14.38
N ASN A 126 -1.00 -8.20 -15.35
CA ASN A 126 -0.47 -7.80 -16.66
C ASN A 126 -1.40 -6.91 -17.50
N ASP A 127 -2.70 -6.93 -17.27
CA ASP A 127 -3.69 -6.13 -17.99
C ASP A 127 -4.31 -4.99 -17.17
N GLY A 128 -3.90 -4.83 -15.90
CA GLY A 128 -4.38 -3.77 -15.03
C GLY A 128 -5.81 -3.94 -14.53
N THR A 129 -6.37 -5.15 -14.64
CA THR A 129 -7.73 -5.47 -14.16
C THR A 129 -7.76 -5.97 -12.73
N LYS A 130 -6.58 -6.23 -12.15
CA LYS A 130 -6.43 -6.70 -10.77
C LYS A 130 -5.27 -5.99 -10.09
N VAL A 131 -5.38 -5.89 -8.77
CA VAL A 131 -4.27 -5.48 -7.90
C VAL A 131 -4.14 -6.44 -6.72
N ILE A 132 -2.90 -6.72 -6.36
CA ILE A 132 -2.53 -7.51 -5.20
C ILE A 132 -1.92 -6.55 -4.18
N PHE A 133 -2.47 -6.51 -2.97
CA PHE A 133 -1.87 -5.83 -1.83
C PHE A 133 -1.29 -6.85 -0.86
N THR A 134 -0.19 -6.50 -0.20
CA THR A 134 0.47 -7.36 0.78
C THR A 134 0.38 -6.78 2.18
N ASP A 135 0.14 -7.65 3.18
CA ASP A 135 0.20 -7.32 4.60
C ASP A 135 1.58 -7.65 5.15
N GLU A 136 2.39 -6.65 5.47
CA GLU A 136 3.68 -6.82 6.14
C GLU A 136 3.53 -6.88 7.67
N TRP A 137 2.64 -7.68 8.16
CA TRP A 137 2.32 -7.83 9.57
C TRP A 137 3.55 -7.91 10.48
N GLY A 138 3.90 -6.79 11.12
CA GLY A 138 5.02 -6.67 12.03
C GLY A 138 6.40 -6.77 11.39
N GLY A 139 6.50 -6.70 10.05
CA GLY A 139 7.76 -6.81 9.32
C GLY A 139 8.50 -8.11 9.58
N GLY A 140 9.79 -8.15 9.27
CA GLY A 140 10.68 -9.29 9.53
C GLY A 140 11.12 -9.45 10.99
N GLY A 141 10.66 -8.63 11.93
CA GLY A 141 11.25 -8.50 13.27
C GLY A 141 10.85 -9.54 14.30
N ARG A 142 9.82 -10.37 14.04
CA ARG A 142 9.31 -11.36 15.01
C ARG A 142 8.69 -12.54 14.28
N ALA A 143 8.62 -13.70 14.96
CA ALA A 143 7.87 -14.85 14.48
C ALA A 143 6.39 -14.53 14.28
N ARG A 144 5.83 -14.91 13.12
CA ARG A 144 4.46 -14.69 12.70
C ARG A 144 3.96 -15.88 11.89
N CYS A 145 2.63 -15.98 11.70
CA CYS A 145 2.00 -17.07 10.96
C CYS A 145 2.21 -18.44 11.59
N ARG A 146 2.21 -18.48 12.90
CA ARG A 146 2.32 -19.73 13.66
C ARG A 146 1.01 -20.51 13.51
N ALA A 147 1.02 -21.77 13.90
CA ALA A 147 -0.14 -22.66 13.75
C ALA A 147 -1.45 -22.16 14.40
N TRP A 148 -1.36 -21.24 15.33
CA TRP A 148 -2.50 -20.60 16.02
C TRP A 148 -2.83 -19.18 15.57
N ASP A 149 -2.02 -18.59 14.70
CA ASP A 149 -2.32 -17.28 14.12
C ASP A 149 -3.39 -17.43 13.03
N PRO A 150 -4.32 -16.47 12.89
CA PRO A 150 -5.28 -16.47 11.78
C PRO A 150 -4.58 -16.58 10.43
N ILE A 151 -5.16 -17.37 9.52
CA ILE A 151 -4.51 -17.72 8.25
C ILE A 151 -4.40 -16.55 7.28
N ASP A 152 -5.27 -15.57 7.40
CA ASP A 152 -5.36 -14.36 6.58
C ASP A 152 -4.44 -13.23 7.06
N TRP A 153 -3.81 -13.39 8.22
CA TRP A 153 -2.84 -12.40 8.71
C TRP A 153 -1.48 -12.53 8.02
N GLY A 154 -0.91 -11.42 7.57
CA GLY A 154 0.33 -11.40 6.80
C GLY A 154 0.21 -12.07 5.42
N ALA A 155 -0.97 -11.99 4.81
CA ALA A 155 -1.30 -12.54 3.51
C ALA A 155 -1.24 -11.49 2.39
N ASP A 156 -1.45 -11.95 1.16
CA ASP A 156 -1.81 -11.11 0.02
C ASP A 156 -3.34 -10.98 -0.04
N ALA A 157 -3.85 -9.79 -0.34
CA ALA A 157 -5.25 -9.58 -0.68
C ALA A 157 -5.37 -9.23 -2.17
N ILE A 158 -6.20 -9.98 -2.89
CA ILE A 158 -6.41 -9.85 -4.34
C ILE A 158 -7.74 -9.15 -4.57
N TYR A 159 -7.69 -8.06 -5.33
CA TYR A 159 -8.85 -7.29 -5.73
C TYR A 159 -9.00 -7.26 -7.24
N ASP A 160 -10.23 -7.36 -7.75
CA ASP A 160 -10.55 -6.97 -9.12
C ASP A 160 -10.78 -5.45 -9.17
N ILE A 161 -10.45 -4.84 -10.31
CA ILE A 161 -10.75 -3.44 -10.61
C ILE A 161 -11.92 -3.41 -11.56
N VAL A 162 -13.10 -3.02 -11.05
CA VAL A 162 -14.35 -2.97 -11.80
C VAL A 162 -14.92 -1.55 -11.69
N ASP A 163 -15.13 -0.88 -12.80
CA ASP A 163 -15.67 0.49 -12.84
C ASP A 163 -14.94 1.47 -11.89
N ASN A 164 -13.60 1.38 -11.85
CA ASN A 164 -12.74 2.15 -10.95
C ASN A 164 -12.97 1.88 -9.45
N LYS A 165 -13.47 0.69 -9.11
CA LYS A 165 -13.65 0.21 -7.73
C LYS A 165 -12.85 -1.06 -7.49
N LEU A 166 -12.43 -1.23 -6.25
CA LEU A 166 -11.71 -2.39 -5.76
C LEU A 166 -12.69 -3.41 -5.19
N GLU A 167 -12.89 -4.53 -5.90
CA GLU A 167 -13.73 -5.63 -5.44
C GLU A 167 -12.88 -6.77 -4.89
N PHE A 168 -12.97 -7.04 -3.60
CA PHE A 168 -12.24 -8.13 -2.96
C PHE A 168 -12.57 -9.47 -3.58
N ARG A 169 -11.55 -10.30 -3.85
CA ARG A 169 -11.69 -11.66 -4.38
C ARG A 169 -11.25 -12.73 -3.40
N SER A 170 -10.05 -12.65 -2.89
CA SER A 170 -9.51 -13.67 -2.01
C SER A 170 -8.24 -13.20 -1.32
N HIS A 171 -7.88 -13.90 -0.26
CA HIS A 171 -6.51 -13.90 0.25
C HIS A 171 -5.70 -15.03 -0.37
N TYR A 172 -4.40 -14.81 -0.50
CA TYR A 172 -3.41 -15.87 -0.72
C TYR A 172 -2.38 -15.85 0.39
N LYS A 173 -2.09 -17.03 0.92
CA LYS A 173 -1.05 -17.24 1.93
C LYS A 173 -0.19 -18.41 1.52
N MET A 174 1.12 -18.32 1.77
CA MET A 174 1.98 -19.47 1.53
C MET A 174 1.50 -20.67 2.36
N PRO A 175 1.33 -21.86 1.75
CA PRO A 175 0.68 -23.01 2.41
C PRO A 175 1.63 -23.83 3.29
N ALA A 176 2.74 -23.27 3.70
CA ALA A 176 3.73 -23.98 4.52
C ALA A 176 3.41 -23.82 6.02
N PRO A 177 3.47 -24.90 6.83
CA PRO A 177 3.40 -24.80 8.28
C PRO A 177 4.60 -24.00 8.80
N GLN A 178 4.34 -23.14 9.78
CA GLN A 178 5.37 -22.30 10.39
C GLN A 178 5.64 -22.75 11.81
N LEU A 179 6.92 -22.73 12.20
CA LEU A 179 7.36 -22.96 13.56
C LEU A 179 7.23 -21.69 14.41
N GLU A 180 7.33 -21.81 15.72
CA GLU A 180 7.24 -20.68 16.65
C GLU A 180 8.33 -19.62 16.45
N THR A 181 9.42 -19.97 15.75
CA THR A 181 10.58 -19.09 15.49
C THR A 181 10.59 -18.51 14.08
N GLU A 182 9.68 -18.93 13.22
CA GLU A 182 9.65 -18.51 11.80
C GLU A 182 8.64 -17.40 11.54
N ASN A 183 8.79 -16.75 10.38
CA ASN A 183 7.92 -15.67 9.95
C ASN A 183 7.54 -15.89 8.48
N CYS A 184 6.26 -16.05 8.18
CA CYS A 184 5.75 -16.27 6.81
C CYS A 184 4.96 -15.08 6.26
N VAL A 185 5.25 -13.90 6.74
CA VAL A 185 4.55 -12.67 6.32
C VAL A 185 4.88 -12.31 4.87
N ALA A 186 3.87 -11.90 4.12
CA ALA A 186 4.04 -11.36 2.78
C ALA A 186 4.87 -10.08 2.79
N HIS A 187 5.69 -9.90 1.75
CA HIS A 187 6.53 -8.72 1.56
C HIS A 187 6.32 -8.17 0.14
N ASN A 188 7.37 -7.79 -0.56
CA ASN A 188 7.27 -7.31 -1.93
C ASN A 188 7.01 -8.45 -2.92
N GLY A 189 6.27 -8.14 -3.97
CA GLY A 189 6.07 -9.03 -5.10
C GLY A 189 6.17 -8.31 -6.43
N SER A 190 6.22 -9.08 -7.50
CA SER A 190 6.22 -8.57 -8.86
C SER A 190 5.50 -9.51 -9.80
N ILE A 191 4.81 -8.94 -10.79
CA ILE A 191 4.19 -9.72 -11.86
C ILE A 191 5.21 -10.01 -12.96
N ILE A 192 5.23 -11.24 -13.46
CA ILE A 192 6.05 -11.59 -14.64
C ILE A 192 5.30 -11.14 -15.88
N PRO A 193 5.91 -10.33 -16.78
CA PRO A 193 5.23 -9.81 -17.97
C PRO A 193 5.09 -10.88 -19.05
N ILE A 194 4.10 -11.76 -18.91
CA ILE A 194 3.78 -12.81 -19.88
C ILE A 194 2.41 -12.53 -20.49
N PRO A 195 2.26 -12.50 -21.82
CA PRO A 195 0.95 -12.30 -22.46
C PRO A 195 -0.06 -13.38 -22.05
N ASN A 196 -1.29 -12.94 -21.74
CA ASN A 196 -2.44 -13.79 -21.41
C ASN A 196 -2.26 -14.71 -20.19
N ARG A 197 -1.33 -14.41 -19.31
CA ARG A 197 -1.10 -15.18 -18.09
C ARG A 197 -0.51 -14.30 -16.99
N ASP A 198 -1.13 -14.33 -15.82
CA ASP A 198 -0.59 -13.67 -14.64
C ASP A 198 0.21 -14.67 -13.81
N ILE A 199 1.47 -14.36 -13.57
CA ILE A 199 2.35 -15.10 -12.66
C ILE A 199 2.97 -14.07 -11.72
N PHE A 200 2.63 -14.20 -10.44
CA PHE A 200 3.15 -13.34 -9.39
C PHE A 200 4.31 -14.03 -8.68
N VAL A 201 5.42 -13.30 -8.49
CA VAL A 201 6.57 -13.74 -7.72
C VAL A 201 6.57 -12.98 -6.41
N GLN A 202 6.47 -13.69 -5.30
CA GLN A 202 6.30 -13.14 -3.96
C GLN A 202 7.51 -13.44 -3.09
N ALA A 203 8.01 -12.43 -2.39
CA ALA A 203 8.93 -12.60 -1.28
C ALA A 203 8.15 -12.84 0.03
N TRP A 204 8.62 -13.78 0.83
CA TRP A 204 8.13 -14.10 2.16
C TRP A 204 9.28 -14.07 3.15
N TYR A 205 9.04 -13.61 4.37
CA TYR A 205 10.12 -13.49 5.35
C TYR A 205 10.71 -14.81 5.82
N CYS A 206 9.94 -15.88 5.80
CA CYS A 206 10.34 -17.20 6.32
C CYS A 206 11.58 -17.83 5.66
N LEU A 207 11.97 -17.37 4.49
CA LEU A 207 13.13 -17.91 3.77
C LEU A 207 14.47 -17.26 4.18
N LEU A 208 14.47 -16.38 5.15
CA LEU A 208 15.64 -15.59 5.55
C LEU A 208 16.27 -16.04 6.88
N TYR A 209 15.70 -17.01 7.57
CA TYR A 209 16.27 -17.55 8.80
C TYR A 209 16.96 -18.88 8.54
N THR A 210 18.13 -18.80 7.94
CA THR A 210 19.10 -19.89 7.93
C THR A 210 20.20 -19.63 8.95
#